data_601c5dcaff4288da6fe272eeec00b905
#
_entry.id   601c5dcaff4288da6fe272eeec00b905
#
_cell.length_a   1.000
_cell.length_b   1.000
_cell.length_c   1.000
_cell.angle_alpha   90.00
_cell.angle_beta   90.00
_cell.angle_gamma   90.00
#
_symmetry.space_group_name_H-M   'P 1'
#
loop_
_entity.id
_entity.type
_entity.pdbx_description
1 polymer ?
#
loop_
_entity_poly.entity_id
_entity_poly.type
_entity_poly.pdbx_seq_one_letter_code
_entity_poly.pdbx_strand_id
1 'polypeptide(L)'
;KMSVGELASILYLTTRLKDHHITTFNKQSIVNNLQIKDMLNIAMPLTGSRLYQCLVSFLEPIILVYVLTKFGLKESMIHQQYAIISGYVISLLVTPTFFNGVIYRLILPIITNDVVYHKISAARYHILIAMIGSFLISLPFTLIFYLYPEVCLKILYDTTSGATYLKYMCIPFTIFYLETPLSALLQALNKNRLMFAISIIQCTLEIVLIYFLSQSLGVFSIAVSMLIGIVVALFINMVACYKYLFIDNKKA
;
A
#
# COMPACT_ATOMS: atom_id res chain seq x y z
N LYS A 1 -20.99 -5.31 -0.26
CA LYS A 1 -20.51 -6.69 0.04
C LYS A 1 -19.47 -6.75 1.18
N MET A 2 -18.62 -5.74 1.33
CA MET A 2 -17.65 -5.70 2.45
C MET A 2 -18.32 -5.51 3.80
N SER A 3 -19.32 -4.66 3.92
CA SER A 3 -20.03 -4.37 5.17
C SER A 3 -20.70 -5.59 5.81
N VAL A 4 -21.20 -6.56 5.04
CA VAL A 4 -21.82 -7.78 5.57
C VAL A 4 -20.76 -8.72 6.19
N GLY A 5 -19.57 -8.82 5.59
CA GLY A 5 -18.46 -9.59 6.14
C GLY A 5 -17.91 -8.98 7.44
N GLU A 6 -17.84 -7.65 7.52
CA GLU A 6 -17.41 -6.95 8.74
C GLU A 6 -18.43 -7.10 9.88
N LEU A 7 -19.74 -7.00 9.58
CA LEU A 7 -20.79 -7.27 10.55
C LEU A 7 -20.77 -8.71 11.05
N ALA A 8 -20.58 -9.68 10.15
CA ALA A 8 -20.43 -11.09 10.54
C ALA A 8 -19.20 -11.32 11.42
N SER A 9 -18.08 -10.65 11.12
CA SER A 9 -16.87 -10.73 11.94
C SER A 9 -17.08 -10.14 13.33
N ILE A 10 -17.75 -9.00 13.44
CA ILE A 10 -18.09 -8.37 14.73
C ILE A 10 -19.02 -9.28 15.53
N LEU A 11 -20.05 -9.85 14.91
CA LEU A 11 -20.99 -10.78 15.55
C LEU A 11 -20.28 -12.05 16.03
N TYR A 12 -19.39 -12.61 15.23
CA TYR A 12 -18.59 -13.78 15.60
C TYR A 12 -17.64 -13.47 16.78
N LEU A 13 -16.94 -12.32 16.75
CA LEU A 13 -16.06 -11.92 17.82
C LEU A 13 -16.82 -11.64 19.11
N THR A 14 -17.99 -11.01 19.07
CA THR A 14 -18.80 -10.73 20.26
C THR A 14 -19.36 -12.01 20.88
N THR A 15 -19.76 -13.01 20.09
CA THR A 15 -20.19 -14.31 20.59
C THR A 15 -19.02 -15.08 21.22
N ARG A 16 -17.86 -15.10 20.57
CA ARG A 16 -16.66 -15.79 21.10
C ARG A 16 -16.07 -15.12 22.35
N LEU A 17 -16.10 -13.80 22.43
CA LEU A 17 -15.67 -13.08 23.64
C LEU A 17 -16.61 -13.35 24.82
N LYS A 18 -17.89 -13.67 24.57
CA LYS A 18 -18.87 -14.01 25.60
C LYS A 18 -18.64 -15.44 26.13
N ASP A 19 -18.21 -16.37 25.26
CA ASP A 19 -17.90 -17.77 25.65
C ASP A 19 -16.57 -17.91 26.42
N HIS A 20 -15.58 -17.08 26.10
CA HIS A 20 -14.39 -16.96 26.93
C HIS A 20 -14.70 -15.98 28.06
N HIS A 21 -15.02 -16.52 29.23
CA HIS A 21 -15.16 -15.80 30.52
C HIS A 21 -13.92 -14.91 30.77
N ILE A 22 -13.80 -13.77 30.09
CA ILE A 22 -12.92 -12.69 30.50
C ILE A 22 -13.64 -11.93 31.61
N THR A 23 -13.84 -12.64 32.74
CA THR A 23 -14.58 -12.13 33.87
C THR A 23 -13.76 -11.27 34.83
N THR A 24 -12.62 -10.76 34.40
CA THR A 24 -11.85 -9.85 35.27
C THR A 24 -11.24 -8.69 34.49
N PHE A 25 -12.04 -8.02 33.69
CA PHE A 25 -11.75 -6.62 33.43
C PHE A 25 -12.28 -5.80 34.60
N ASN A 26 -11.40 -5.46 35.51
CA ASN A 26 -11.69 -4.54 36.57
C ASN A 26 -12.17 -3.22 35.96
N LYS A 27 -13.46 -2.95 36.03
CA LYS A 27 -14.19 -1.88 35.35
C LYS A 27 -13.72 -0.47 35.74
N GLN A 28 -12.77 -0.37 36.64
CA GLN A 28 -12.33 0.90 37.25
C GLN A 28 -11.07 1.53 36.70
N SER A 29 -10.32 0.83 35.82
CA SER A 29 -9.01 1.35 35.32
C SER A 29 -8.93 1.68 33.83
N ILE A 30 -9.98 1.55 33.03
CA ILE A 30 -9.83 1.41 31.57
C ILE A 30 -10.26 2.62 30.74
N VAL A 31 -10.92 3.60 31.29
CA VAL A 31 -11.30 4.79 30.53
C VAL A 31 -10.57 6.03 31.04
N ASN A 32 -9.26 6.01 30.99
CA ASN A 32 -8.50 7.24 31.08
C ASN A 32 -8.55 7.93 29.69
N ASN A 33 -8.92 9.19 29.67
CA ASN A 33 -8.91 10.07 28.47
C ASN A 33 -7.59 10.03 27.70
N LEU A 34 -6.47 9.65 28.36
CA LEU A 34 -5.15 9.42 27.77
C LEU A 34 -5.16 8.24 26.76
N GLN A 35 -5.83 7.13 27.07
CA GLN A 35 -5.87 5.95 26.19
C GLN A 35 -6.66 6.21 24.90
N ILE A 36 -7.76 6.95 24.99
CA ILE A 36 -8.56 7.32 23.79
C ILE A 36 -7.75 8.26 22.90
N LYS A 37 -7.04 9.22 23.49
CA LYS A 37 -6.19 10.16 22.76
C LYS A 37 -5.04 9.45 22.04
N ASP A 38 -4.43 8.47 22.69
CA ASP A 38 -3.34 7.68 22.08
C ASP A 38 -3.85 6.78 20.96
N MET A 39 -5.01 6.16 21.13
CA MET A 39 -5.66 5.41 20.05
C MET A 39 -6.00 6.31 18.86
N LEU A 40 -6.54 7.50 19.10
CA LEU A 40 -6.87 8.46 18.04
C LEU A 40 -5.60 8.97 17.33
N ASN A 41 -4.51 9.21 18.05
CA ASN A 41 -3.23 9.62 17.46
C ASN A 41 -2.64 8.57 16.49
N ILE A 42 -2.97 7.30 16.66
CA ILE A 42 -2.57 6.22 15.76
C ILE A 42 -3.61 6.06 14.65
N ALA A 43 -4.88 6.01 15.00
CA ALA A 43 -5.97 5.71 14.05
C ALA A 43 -6.20 6.85 13.04
N MET A 44 -6.15 8.11 13.47
CA MET A 44 -6.41 9.25 12.58
C MET A 44 -5.44 9.36 11.39
N PRO A 45 -4.11 9.27 11.57
CA PRO A 45 -3.20 9.32 10.43
C PRO A 45 -3.41 8.14 9.47
N LEU A 46 -3.61 6.93 9.99
CA LEU A 46 -3.81 5.73 9.16
C LEU A 46 -5.13 5.77 8.39
N THR A 47 -6.20 6.22 9.01
CA THR A 47 -7.50 6.39 8.34
C THR A 47 -7.44 7.55 7.36
N GLY A 48 -6.80 8.65 7.73
CA GLY A 48 -6.61 9.81 6.88
C GLY A 48 -5.85 9.49 5.60
N SER A 49 -4.80 8.67 5.66
CA SER A 49 -4.06 8.24 4.48
C SER A 49 -4.95 7.43 3.52
N ARG A 50 -5.76 6.52 4.04
CA ARG A 50 -6.69 5.71 3.23
C ARG A 50 -7.77 6.57 2.57
N LEU A 51 -8.35 7.50 3.34
CA LEU A 51 -9.35 8.43 2.80
C LEU A 51 -8.76 9.30 1.69
N TYR A 52 -7.54 9.81 1.90
CA TYR A 52 -6.85 10.60 0.89
C TYR A 52 -6.56 9.79 -0.37
N GLN A 53 -6.08 8.55 -0.25
CA GLN A 53 -5.88 7.63 -1.37
C GLN A 53 -7.18 7.37 -2.13
N CYS A 54 -8.30 7.10 -1.43
CA CYS A 54 -9.60 6.91 -2.07
C CYS A 54 -10.04 8.16 -2.85
N LEU A 55 -9.83 9.36 -2.28
CA LEU A 55 -10.16 10.63 -2.95
C LEU A 55 -9.32 10.81 -4.22
N VAL A 56 -8.01 10.53 -4.15
CA VAL A 56 -7.10 10.62 -5.30
C VAL A 56 -7.51 9.62 -6.38
N SER A 57 -7.76 8.37 -6.03
CA SER A 57 -8.21 7.34 -6.99
C SER A 57 -9.55 7.69 -7.67
N PHE A 58 -10.40 8.46 -6.98
CA PHE A 58 -11.62 9.00 -7.57
C PHE A 58 -11.35 10.16 -8.54
N LEU A 59 -10.40 11.03 -8.22
CA LEU A 59 -10.03 12.19 -9.05
C LEU A 59 -9.20 11.80 -10.29
N GLU A 60 -8.44 10.73 -10.21
CA GLU A 60 -7.53 10.25 -11.24
C GLU A 60 -8.20 10.13 -12.64
N PRO A 61 -9.30 9.36 -12.82
CA PRO A 61 -9.95 9.25 -14.12
C PRO A 61 -10.56 10.58 -14.57
N ILE A 62 -11.04 11.41 -13.67
CA ILE A 62 -11.65 12.71 -13.99
C ILE A 62 -10.59 13.64 -14.60
N ILE A 63 -9.43 13.73 -13.96
CA ILE A 63 -8.32 14.56 -14.44
C ILE A 63 -7.80 14.05 -15.77
N LEU A 64 -7.63 12.73 -15.90
CA LEU A 64 -7.18 12.10 -17.13
C LEU A 64 -8.10 12.43 -18.31
N VAL A 65 -9.42 12.20 -18.14
CA VAL A 65 -10.41 12.48 -19.18
C VAL A 65 -10.41 13.97 -19.53
N TYR A 66 -10.41 14.84 -18.52
CA TYR A 66 -10.37 16.29 -18.74
C TYR A 66 -9.16 16.75 -19.54
N VAL A 67 -7.98 16.24 -19.24
CA VAL A 67 -6.76 16.60 -19.96
C VAL A 67 -6.79 16.04 -21.38
N LEU A 68 -7.05 14.75 -21.56
CA LEU A 68 -6.95 14.10 -22.85
C LEU A 68 -8.04 14.53 -23.85
N THR A 69 -9.23 14.90 -23.40
CA THR A 69 -10.28 15.46 -24.26
C THR A 69 -9.89 16.83 -24.81
N LYS A 70 -9.14 17.64 -24.06
CA LYS A 70 -8.58 18.91 -24.57
C LYS A 70 -7.56 18.69 -25.69
N PHE A 71 -6.91 17.53 -25.75
CA PHE A 71 -5.99 17.15 -26.83
C PHE A 71 -6.68 16.41 -27.97
N GLY A 72 -8.02 16.39 -28.02
CA GLY A 72 -8.81 15.87 -29.12
C GLY A 72 -9.02 14.36 -29.12
N LEU A 73 -8.68 13.67 -28.03
CA LEU A 73 -8.99 12.24 -27.89
C LEU A 73 -10.49 12.05 -27.56
N LYS A 74 -11.10 11.02 -28.16
CA LYS A 74 -12.49 10.67 -27.88
C LYS A 74 -12.62 10.11 -26.47
N GLU A 75 -13.57 10.61 -25.71
CA GLU A 75 -13.82 10.20 -24.34
C GLU A 75 -14.03 8.69 -24.18
N SER A 76 -14.75 8.07 -25.12
CA SER A 76 -14.97 6.61 -25.12
C SER A 76 -13.67 5.81 -25.22
N MET A 77 -12.69 6.27 -25.99
CA MET A 77 -11.37 5.62 -26.10
C MET A 77 -10.56 5.77 -24.82
N ILE A 78 -10.64 6.95 -24.16
CA ILE A 78 -9.95 7.20 -22.91
C ILE A 78 -10.49 6.26 -21.82
N HIS A 79 -11.82 6.18 -21.67
CA HIS A 79 -12.45 5.27 -20.71
C HIS A 79 -12.12 3.81 -20.96
N GLN A 80 -12.10 3.38 -22.22
CA GLN A 80 -11.74 1.99 -22.56
C GLN A 80 -10.29 1.67 -22.20
N GLN A 81 -9.34 2.53 -22.53
CA GLN A 81 -7.94 2.33 -22.20
C GLN A 81 -7.69 2.43 -20.69
N TYR A 82 -8.36 3.35 -20.00
CA TYR A 82 -8.32 3.45 -18.55
C TYR A 82 -8.81 2.16 -17.89
N ALA A 83 -9.93 1.63 -18.35
CA ALA A 83 -10.50 0.38 -17.83
C ALA A 83 -9.55 -0.82 -18.02
N ILE A 84 -8.82 -0.86 -19.15
CA ILE A 84 -7.81 -1.90 -19.39
C ILE A 84 -6.64 -1.78 -18.39
N ILE A 85 -6.10 -0.58 -18.21
CA ILE A 85 -4.95 -0.37 -17.33
C ILE A 85 -5.36 -0.56 -15.86
N SER A 86 -6.38 0.13 -15.39
CA SER A 86 -6.79 0.09 -13.99
C SER A 86 -7.54 -1.19 -13.62
N GLY A 87 -8.42 -1.68 -14.49
CA GLY A 87 -9.26 -2.84 -14.25
C GLY A 87 -8.53 -4.16 -14.40
N TYR A 88 -7.68 -4.32 -15.41
CA TYR A 88 -7.00 -5.59 -15.68
C TYR A 88 -5.55 -5.57 -15.22
N VAL A 89 -4.75 -4.61 -15.70
CA VAL A 89 -3.30 -4.62 -15.48
C VAL A 89 -2.94 -4.34 -14.03
N ILE A 90 -3.41 -3.24 -13.46
CA ILE A 90 -3.12 -2.87 -12.07
C ILE A 90 -3.73 -3.90 -11.10
N SER A 91 -4.96 -4.37 -11.35
CA SER A 91 -5.58 -5.39 -10.52
C SER A 91 -4.77 -6.69 -10.48
N LEU A 92 -4.19 -7.09 -11.61
CA LEU A 92 -3.32 -8.27 -11.69
C LEU A 92 -2.00 -8.04 -10.95
N LEU A 93 -1.38 -6.88 -11.14
CA LEU A 93 -0.13 -6.52 -10.46
C LEU A 93 -0.29 -6.41 -8.93
N VAL A 94 -1.44 -5.95 -8.45
CA VAL A 94 -1.73 -5.85 -7.00
C VAL A 94 -2.05 -7.21 -6.37
N THR A 95 -2.45 -8.23 -7.14
CA THR A 95 -2.82 -9.55 -6.59
C THR A 95 -1.76 -10.15 -5.64
N PRO A 96 -0.45 -10.16 -5.96
CA PRO A 96 0.57 -10.69 -5.06
C PRO A 96 0.73 -9.94 -3.74
N THR A 97 0.20 -8.72 -3.60
CA THR A 97 0.26 -7.95 -2.36
C THR A 97 -0.48 -8.63 -1.20
N PHE A 98 -1.34 -9.60 -1.49
CA PHE A 98 -1.95 -10.44 -0.47
C PHE A 98 -0.87 -11.13 0.41
N PHE A 99 0.18 -11.66 -0.21
CA PHE A 99 1.29 -12.28 0.52
C PHE A 99 2.07 -11.26 1.36
N ASN A 100 2.27 -10.06 0.83
CA ASN A 100 2.89 -8.97 1.57
C ASN A 100 2.05 -8.55 2.79
N GLY A 101 0.73 -8.59 2.68
CA GLY A 101 -0.16 -8.38 3.81
C GLY A 101 0.02 -9.41 4.93
N VAL A 102 0.35 -10.67 4.59
CA VAL A 102 0.69 -11.70 5.58
C VAL A 102 2.05 -11.38 6.23
N ILE A 103 3.07 -11.05 5.43
CA ILE A 103 4.39 -10.66 5.95
C ILE A 103 4.25 -9.48 6.91
N TYR A 104 3.50 -8.46 6.54
CA TYR A 104 3.25 -7.29 7.38
C TYR A 104 2.68 -7.67 8.76
N ARG A 105 1.65 -8.52 8.78
CA ARG A 105 0.99 -8.95 10.03
C ARG A 105 1.91 -9.78 10.91
N LEU A 106 2.81 -10.56 10.33
CA LEU A 106 3.78 -11.38 11.06
C LEU A 106 4.93 -10.54 11.60
N ILE A 107 5.46 -9.63 10.80
CA ILE A 107 6.67 -8.89 11.14
C ILE A 107 6.41 -7.72 12.10
N LEU A 108 5.24 -7.09 12.00
CA LEU A 108 4.89 -5.93 12.83
C LEU A 108 5.01 -6.18 14.34
N PRO A 109 4.45 -7.26 14.93
CA PRO A 109 4.61 -7.53 16.36
C PRO A 109 6.04 -7.85 16.73
N ILE A 110 6.80 -8.55 15.87
CA ILE A 110 8.21 -8.89 16.10
C ILE A 110 9.05 -7.62 16.21
N ILE A 111 8.92 -6.71 15.21
CA ILE A 111 9.67 -5.46 15.21
C ILE A 111 9.23 -4.55 16.37
N THR A 112 7.93 -4.51 16.67
CA THR A 112 7.44 -3.71 17.81
C THR A 112 8.07 -4.17 19.11
N ASN A 113 8.17 -5.49 19.32
CA ASN A 113 8.83 -6.07 20.46
C ASN A 113 10.32 -5.71 20.52
N ASP A 114 11.03 -5.83 19.39
CA ASP A 114 12.45 -5.47 19.32
C ASP A 114 12.68 -3.98 19.61
N VAL A 115 11.81 -3.10 19.12
CA VAL A 115 11.88 -1.65 19.36
C VAL A 115 11.62 -1.33 20.83
N VAL A 116 10.58 -1.94 21.44
CA VAL A 116 10.21 -1.72 22.85
C VAL A 116 11.33 -2.17 23.79
N TYR A 117 11.99 -3.29 23.49
CA TYR A 117 13.13 -3.79 24.29
C TYR A 117 14.49 -3.22 23.88
N HIS A 118 14.54 -2.18 23.04
CA HIS A 118 15.76 -1.53 22.55
C HIS A 118 16.74 -2.49 21.82
N LYS A 119 16.23 -3.59 21.26
CA LYS A 119 17.03 -4.59 20.49
C LYS A 119 17.15 -4.16 19.03
N ILE A 120 17.79 -3.03 18.77
CA ILE A 120 17.84 -2.44 17.43
C ILE A 120 18.56 -3.32 16.40
N SER A 121 19.59 -4.07 16.82
CA SER A 121 20.27 -5.01 15.92
C SER A 121 19.32 -6.14 15.46
N ALA A 122 18.46 -6.63 16.35
CA ALA A 122 17.43 -7.62 16.00
C ALA A 122 16.38 -7.02 15.07
N ALA A 123 15.92 -5.80 15.34
CA ALA A 123 14.98 -5.10 14.47
C ALA A 123 15.53 -4.92 13.04
N ARG A 124 16.81 -4.55 12.89
CA ARG A 124 17.49 -4.46 11.58
C ARG A 124 17.50 -5.80 10.85
N TYR A 125 17.83 -6.86 11.55
CA TYR A 125 17.88 -8.22 11.00
C TYR A 125 16.48 -8.68 10.54
N HIS A 126 15.46 -8.51 11.37
CA HIS A 126 14.09 -8.90 11.03
C HIS A 126 13.51 -8.10 9.85
N ILE A 127 13.80 -6.80 9.76
CA ILE A 127 13.42 -5.98 8.60
C ILE A 127 14.11 -6.47 7.33
N LEU A 128 15.40 -6.75 7.39
CA LEU A 128 16.15 -7.24 6.22
C LEU A 128 15.57 -8.56 5.72
N ILE A 129 15.30 -9.50 6.63
CA ILE A 129 14.65 -10.78 6.27
C ILE A 129 13.27 -10.54 5.64
N ALA A 130 12.46 -9.63 6.21
CA ALA A 130 11.15 -9.31 5.66
C ALA A 130 11.25 -8.69 4.26
N MET A 131 12.22 -7.81 4.01
CA MET A 131 12.48 -7.24 2.68
C MET A 131 12.91 -8.32 1.68
N ILE A 132 13.83 -9.19 2.05
CA ILE A 132 14.26 -10.32 1.21
C ILE A 132 13.08 -11.25 0.94
N GLY A 133 12.29 -11.58 1.96
CA GLY A 133 11.11 -12.44 1.83
C GLY A 133 10.06 -11.83 0.89
N SER A 134 9.75 -10.54 1.04
CA SER A 134 8.83 -9.82 0.15
C SER A 134 9.33 -9.81 -1.30
N PHE A 135 10.62 -9.60 -1.50
CA PHE A 135 11.25 -9.62 -2.82
C PHE A 135 11.19 -11.02 -3.44
N LEU A 136 11.59 -12.06 -2.70
CA LEU A 136 11.58 -13.44 -3.18
C LEU A 136 10.17 -13.93 -3.54
N ILE A 137 9.15 -13.52 -2.78
CA ILE A 137 7.75 -13.86 -3.08
C ILE A 137 7.27 -13.10 -4.32
N SER A 138 7.72 -11.88 -4.56
CA SER A 138 7.32 -11.10 -5.74
C SER A 138 7.95 -11.60 -7.04
N LEU A 139 9.15 -12.17 -6.98
CA LEU A 139 9.90 -12.63 -8.16
C LEU A 139 9.13 -13.60 -9.08
N PRO A 140 8.54 -14.71 -8.59
CA PRO A 140 7.83 -15.64 -9.46
C PRO A 140 6.63 -14.98 -10.16
N PHE A 141 5.90 -14.10 -9.49
CA PHE A 141 4.80 -13.35 -10.10
C PHE A 141 5.30 -12.39 -11.17
N THR A 142 6.37 -11.64 -10.88
CA THR A 142 6.99 -10.74 -11.85
C THR A 142 7.49 -11.50 -13.08
N LEU A 143 8.13 -12.66 -12.89
CA LEU A 143 8.58 -13.52 -13.98
C LEU A 143 7.42 -14.03 -14.83
N ILE A 144 6.35 -14.51 -14.22
CA ILE A 144 5.15 -15.00 -14.92
C ILE A 144 4.51 -13.86 -15.71
N PHE A 145 4.33 -12.68 -15.11
CA PHE A 145 3.72 -11.53 -15.79
C PHE A 145 4.59 -10.97 -16.90
N TYR A 146 5.92 -11.07 -16.78
CA TYR A 146 6.85 -10.65 -17.82
C TYR A 146 6.90 -11.61 -19.00
N LEU A 147 6.98 -12.94 -18.73
CA LEU A 147 7.15 -13.97 -19.75
C LEU A 147 5.82 -14.30 -20.45
N TYR A 148 4.72 -14.31 -19.71
CA TYR A 148 3.42 -14.78 -20.20
C TYR A 148 2.28 -13.78 -19.93
N PRO A 149 2.42 -12.47 -20.27
CA PRO A 149 1.41 -11.46 -19.95
C PRO A 149 0.06 -11.73 -20.60
N GLU A 150 0.06 -12.20 -21.87
CA GLU A 150 -1.17 -12.52 -22.60
C GLU A 150 -1.93 -13.72 -21.98
N VAL A 151 -1.18 -14.74 -21.57
CA VAL A 151 -1.77 -15.94 -20.94
C VAL A 151 -2.42 -15.58 -19.61
N CYS A 152 -1.75 -14.77 -18.79
CA CYS A 152 -2.28 -14.30 -17.51
C CYS A 152 -3.58 -13.51 -17.67
N LEU A 153 -3.60 -12.57 -18.61
CA LEU A 153 -4.79 -11.76 -18.90
C LEU A 153 -5.92 -12.62 -19.48
N LYS A 154 -5.60 -13.56 -20.38
CA LYS A 154 -6.59 -14.43 -21.01
C LYS A 154 -7.25 -15.37 -20.00
N ILE A 155 -6.49 -15.95 -19.07
CA ILE A 155 -7.02 -16.86 -18.06
C ILE A 155 -7.95 -16.15 -17.08
N LEU A 156 -7.61 -14.91 -16.68
CA LEU A 156 -8.32 -14.21 -15.61
C LEU A 156 -9.43 -13.28 -16.13
N TYR A 157 -9.25 -12.70 -17.31
CA TYR A 157 -10.15 -11.68 -17.85
C TYR A 157 -10.67 -11.98 -19.26
N ASP A 158 -10.32 -13.13 -19.83
CA ASP A 158 -10.67 -13.55 -21.20
C ASP A 158 -10.29 -12.51 -22.28
N THR A 159 -9.21 -11.78 -22.03
CA THR A 159 -8.71 -10.74 -22.95
C THR A 159 -7.19 -10.73 -22.99
N THR A 160 -6.63 -10.30 -24.12
CA THR A 160 -5.18 -10.02 -24.24
C THR A 160 -4.89 -8.54 -24.21
N SER A 161 -5.94 -7.70 -24.13
CA SER A 161 -5.79 -6.26 -24.07
C SER A 161 -5.04 -5.83 -22.81
N GLY A 162 -3.96 -5.07 -22.98
CA GLY A 162 -3.13 -4.63 -21.86
C GLY A 162 -1.87 -5.47 -21.60
N ALA A 163 -1.61 -6.53 -22.37
CA ALA A 163 -0.42 -7.37 -22.22
C ALA A 163 0.89 -6.57 -22.28
N THR A 164 0.97 -5.61 -23.19
CA THR A 164 2.12 -4.71 -23.31
C THR A 164 2.31 -3.86 -22.04
N TYR A 165 1.24 -3.31 -21.49
CA TYR A 165 1.28 -2.54 -20.25
C TYR A 165 1.71 -3.41 -19.07
N LEU A 166 1.14 -4.61 -18.95
CA LEU A 166 1.51 -5.57 -17.90
C LEU A 166 3.00 -5.91 -17.94
N LYS A 167 3.54 -6.18 -19.14
CA LYS A 167 4.96 -6.51 -19.35
C LYS A 167 5.90 -5.38 -18.91
N TYR A 168 5.57 -4.13 -19.23
CA TYR A 168 6.42 -2.99 -18.84
C TYR A 168 6.28 -2.60 -17.39
N MET A 169 5.10 -2.80 -16.79
CA MET A 169 4.84 -2.40 -15.41
C MET A 169 5.27 -3.43 -14.37
N CYS A 170 5.34 -4.73 -14.71
CA CYS A 170 5.61 -5.78 -13.72
C CYS A 170 6.99 -5.64 -13.05
N ILE A 171 8.03 -5.25 -13.80
CA ILE A 171 9.40 -5.09 -13.25
C ILE A 171 9.46 -3.94 -12.23
N PRO A 172 9.10 -2.69 -12.56
CA PRO A 172 9.12 -1.61 -11.58
C PRO A 172 8.10 -1.82 -10.45
N PHE A 173 7.01 -2.56 -10.70
CA PHE A 173 6.04 -2.88 -9.64
C PHE A 173 6.61 -3.83 -8.58
N THR A 174 7.66 -4.60 -8.89
CA THR A 174 8.39 -5.41 -7.90
C THR A 174 8.94 -4.56 -6.74
N ILE A 175 9.26 -3.29 -7.00
CA ILE A 175 9.72 -2.32 -6.01
C ILE A 175 8.61 -2.00 -4.98
N PHE A 176 7.36 -1.98 -5.41
CA PHE A 176 6.21 -1.74 -4.53
C PHE A 176 6.11 -2.75 -3.38
N TYR A 177 6.49 -4.00 -3.62
CA TYR A 177 6.43 -5.02 -2.57
C TYR A 177 7.42 -4.79 -1.43
N LEU A 178 8.50 -4.03 -1.66
CA LEU A 178 9.48 -3.67 -0.64
C LEU A 178 8.97 -2.57 0.31
N GLU A 179 7.93 -1.85 -0.05
CA GLU A 179 7.34 -0.80 0.79
C GLU A 179 6.69 -1.39 2.06
N THR A 180 6.13 -2.59 1.97
CA THR A 180 5.39 -3.22 3.06
C THR A 180 6.21 -3.42 4.34
N PRO A 181 7.42 -4.03 4.32
CA PRO A 181 8.25 -4.16 5.51
C PRO A 181 8.71 -2.82 6.10
N LEU A 182 9.00 -1.84 5.25
CA LEU A 182 9.41 -0.50 5.68
C LEU A 182 8.26 0.22 6.41
N SER A 183 7.04 0.09 5.89
CA SER A 183 5.83 0.62 6.54
C SER A 183 5.57 -0.05 7.88
N ALA A 184 5.80 -1.38 8.01
CA ALA A 184 5.70 -2.09 9.28
C ALA A 184 6.70 -1.53 10.32
N LEU A 185 7.93 -1.24 9.92
CA LEU A 185 8.93 -0.62 10.80
C LEU A 185 8.50 0.78 11.26
N LEU A 186 8.07 1.64 10.35
CA LEU A 186 7.62 2.98 10.71
C LEU A 186 6.42 2.94 11.66
N GLN A 187 5.52 1.99 11.48
CA GLN A 187 4.40 1.78 12.40
C GLN A 187 4.86 1.28 13.76
N ALA A 188 5.80 0.32 13.83
CA ALA A 188 6.39 -0.17 15.06
C ALA A 188 7.10 0.95 15.84
N LEU A 189 7.71 1.90 15.15
CA LEU A 189 8.32 3.11 15.70
C LEU A 189 7.29 4.20 16.08
N ASN A 190 5.99 3.92 15.93
CA ASN A 190 4.89 4.88 16.15
C ASN A 190 5.00 6.17 15.31
N LYS A 191 5.58 6.08 14.10
CA LYS A 191 5.74 7.20 13.16
C LYS A 191 4.57 7.32 12.17
N ASN A 192 3.36 7.08 12.64
CA ASN A 192 2.14 7.06 11.80
C ASN A 192 1.88 8.40 11.09
N ARG A 193 2.23 9.54 11.72
CA ARG A 193 2.13 10.86 11.09
C ARG A 193 3.08 11.01 9.89
N LEU A 194 4.27 10.42 9.97
CA LEU A 194 5.21 10.41 8.85
C LEU A 194 4.69 9.54 7.71
N MET A 195 4.14 8.37 8.01
CA MET A 195 3.49 7.51 7.01
C MET A 195 2.35 8.23 6.29
N PHE A 196 1.54 8.98 7.03
CA PHE A 196 0.48 9.82 6.47
C PHE A 196 1.03 10.90 5.53
N ALA A 197 2.07 11.61 5.95
CA ALA A 197 2.72 12.62 5.12
C ALA A 197 3.31 12.03 3.82
N ILE A 198 3.95 10.85 3.90
CA ILE A 198 4.48 10.14 2.72
C ILE A 198 3.35 9.77 1.75
N SER A 199 2.23 9.24 2.27
CA SER A 199 1.06 8.93 1.44
C SER A 199 0.49 10.16 0.74
N ILE A 200 0.42 11.31 1.42
CA ILE A 200 -0.02 12.58 0.80
C ILE A 200 0.94 12.99 -0.32
N ILE A 201 2.24 12.95 -0.07
CA ILE A 201 3.26 13.33 -1.06
C ILE A 201 3.14 12.41 -2.29
N GLN A 202 3.06 11.10 -2.08
CA GLN A 202 2.92 10.12 -3.16
C GLN A 202 1.67 10.40 -4.01
N CYS A 203 0.50 10.46 -3.39
CA CYS A 203 -0.76 10.64 -4.10
C CYS A 203 -0.88 12.01 -4.78
N THR A 204 -0.36 13.08 -4.15
CA THR A 204 -0.33 14.40 -4.77
C THR A 204 0.60 14.42 -5.97
N LEU A 205 1.78 13.81 -5.86
CA LEU A 205 2.73 13.67 -6.95
C LEU A 205 2.11 12.89 -8.13
N GLU A 206 1.37 11.82 -7.85
CA GLU A 206 0.68 11.01 -8.84
C GLU A 206 -0.31 11.84 -9.68
N ILE A 207 -1.19 12.62 -9.03
CA ILE A 207 -2.14 13.52 -9.72
C ILE A 207 -1.40 14.57 -10.57
N VAL A 208 -0.37 15.21 -10.01
CA VAL A 208 0.41 16.23 -10.71
C VAL A 208 1.09 15.63 -11.95
N LEU A 209 1.66 14.45 -11.81
CA LEU A 209 2.31 13.75 -12.93
C LEU A 209 1.29 13.31 -13.99
N ILE A 210 0.10 12.82 -13.60
CA ILE A 210 -0.97 12.49 -14.55
C ILE A 210 -1.31 13.74 -15.38
N TYR A 211 -1.49 14.90 -14.75
CA TYR A 211 -1.81 16.13 -15.45
C TYR A 211 -0.76 16.52 -16.49
N PHE A 212 0.53 16.44 -16.16
CA PHE A 212 1.61 16.82 -17.06
C PHE A 212 1.96 15.75 -18.10
N LEU A 213 2.01 14.47 -17.68
CA LEU A 213 2.44 13.38 -18.56
C LEU A 213 1.34 12.93 -19.52
N SER A 214 0.06 13.17 -19.22
CA SER A 214 -1.05 12.79 -20.11
C SER A 214 -0.92 13.42 -21.50
N GLN A 215 -0.31 14.60 -21.59
CA GLN A 215 -0.09 15.30 -22.87
C GLN A 215 0.84 14.52 -23.81
N SER A 216 1.84 13.81 -23.27
CA SER A 216 2.85 13.09 -24.06
C SER A 216 2.62 11.59 -24.12
N LEU A 217 2.11 10.99 -23.04
CA LEU A 217 1.97 9.55 -22.88
C LEU A 217 0.52 9.06 -23.00
N GLY A 218 -0.46 9.98 -23.13
CA GLY A 218 -1.87 9.61 -23.16
C GLY A 218 -2.29 8.90 -21.87
N VAL A 219 -3.08 7.83 -22.00
CA VAL A 219 -3.60 7.06 -20.85
C VAL A 219 -2.50 6.29 -20.11
N PHE A 220 -1.36 6.01 -20.75
CA PHE A 220 -0.21 5.35 -20.10
C PHE A 220 0.43 6.22 -19.01
N SER A 221 0.14 7.52 -18.98
CA SER A 221 0.57 8.43 -17.92
C SER A 221 0.19 7.96 -16.51
N ILE A 222 -0.95 7.29 -16.35
CA ILE A 222 -1.39 6.72 -15.06
C ILE A 222 -0.35 5.73 -14.53
N ALA A 223 0.03 4.78 -15.38
CA ALA A 223 1.00 3.76 -15.05
C ALA A 223 2.35 4.36 -14.63
N VAL A 224 2.83 5.32 -15.42
CA VAL A 224 4.11 6.00 -15.17
C VAL A 224 4.04 6.85 -13.90
N SER A 225 2.96 7.60 -13.69
CA SER A 225 2.77 8.44 -12.51
C SER A 225 2.72 7.61 -11.22
N MET A 226 1.97 6.51 -11.24
CA MET A 226 1.90 5.55 -10.13
C MET A 226 3.28 4.99 -9.81
N LEU A 227 4.06 4.56 -10.83
CA LEU A 227 5.40 4.02 -10.61
C LEU A 227 6.36 5.04 -10.03
N ILE A 228 6.35 6.28 -10.52
CA ILE A 228 7.18 7.36 -9.96
C ILE A 228 6.76 7.64 -8.51
N GLY A 229 5.46 7.69 -8.22
CA GLY A 229 4.93 7.85 -6.87
C GLY A 229 5.44 6.77 -5.90
N ILE A 230 5.39 5.50 -6.33
CA ILE A 230 5.89 4.34 -5.55
C ILE A 230 7.40 4.48 -5.28
N VAL A 231 8.20 4.81 -6.29
CA VAL A 231 9.66 4.96 -6.14
C VAL A 231 10.00 6.09 -5.17
N VAL A 232 9.33 7.23 -5.27
CA VAL A 232 9.52 8.36 -4.37
C VAL A 232 9.11 8.00 -2.93
N ALA A 233 7.95 7.36 -2.74
CA ALA A 233 7.50 6.93 -1.43
C ALA A 233 8.47 5.92 -0.80
N LEU A 234 8.93 4.94 -1.58
CA LEU A 234 9.92 3.96 -1.12
C LEU A 234 11.22 4.64 -0.71
N PHE A 235 11.73 5.58 -1.51
CA PHE A 235 12.94 6.31 -1.18
C PHE A 235 12.81 7.08 0.14
N ILE A 236 11.69 7.79 0.33
CA ILE A 236 11.43 8.52 1.58
C ILE A 236 11.31 7.55 2.77
N ASN A 237 10.61 6.41 2.59
CA ASN A 237 10.50 5.37 3.61
C ASN A 237 11.87 4.80 3.98
N MET A 238 12.74 4.50 3.00
CA MET A 238 14.09 4.01 3.25
C MET A 238 14.94 5.01 4.02
N VAL A 239 14.93 6.28 3.62
CA VAL A 239 15.67 7.36 4.32
C VAL A 239 15.16 7.52 5.75
N ALA A 240 13.84 7.50 5.96
CA ALA A 240 13.25 7.57 7.28
C ALA A 240 13.65 6.38 8.15
N CYS A 241 13.54 5.16 7.64
CA CYS A 241 13.93 3.94 8.35
C CYS A 241 15.43 3.94 8.69
N TYR A 242 16.27 4.35 7.74
CA TYR A 242 17.71 4.47 7.98
C TYR A 242 18.02 5.46 9.11
N LYS A 243 17.40 6.65 9.09
CA LYS A 243 17.58 7.65 10.13
C LYS A 243 17.24 7.10 11.52
N TYR A 244 16.08 6.47 11.68
CA TYR A 244 15.64 5.95 12.97
C TYR A 244 16.43 4.74 13.45
N LEU A 245 16.85 3.85 12.56
CA LEU A 245 17.61 2.67 12.93
C LEU A 245 19.10 2.93 13.17
N PHE A 246 19.71 3.92 12.50
CA PHE A 246 21.17 4.08 12.51
C PHE A 246 21.64 5.39 13.15
N ILE A 247 20.87 6.49 13.06
CA ILE A 247 21.32 7.80 13.51
C ILE A 247 20.79 8.12 14.92
N ASP A 248 19.50 7.98 15.14
CA ASP A 248 18.88 8.37 16.42
C ASP A 248 19.30 7.45 17.57
N ASN A 249 19.66 6.19 17.29
CA ASN A 249 20.16 5.26 18.30
C ASN A 249 21.64 5.43 18.70
N LYS A 250 22.42 6.28 18.01
CA LYS A 250 23.74 6.65 18.50
C LYS A 250 23.71 7.72 19.61
N LYS A 251 22.51 8.28 19.87
CA LYS A 251 22.32 9.34 20.87
C LYS A 251 21.62 8.87 22.15
N ALA A 252 21.19 7.62 22.22
CA ALA A 252 20.66 6.95 23.41
C ALA A 252 21.69 5.94 23.94
#